data_d1a35f0e1ae55fd4eedec42f4f3ee914
#
_entry.id   d1a35f0e1ae55fd4eedec42f4f3ee914
#
_cell.length_a   1.000
_cell.length_b   1.000
_cell.length_c   1.000
_cell.angle_alpha   90.00
_cell.angle_beta   90.00
_cell.angle_gamma   90.00
#
_symmetry.space_group_name_H-M   'P 1'
#
loop_
_entity.id
_entity.type
_entity.pdbx_description
1 polymer ?
#
loop_
_entity_poly.entity_id
_entity_poly.type
_entity_poly.pdbx_seq_one_letter_code
_entity_poly.pdbx_strand_id
1 'polypeptide(L)'
;MQRRTALKNIGLSFGALTLTPTVASLIQSCQTADPAWAPSFLSQESALLIEKTIDVMLPTTANMPGATDLNLIRFVDSYIENISSKEEQEFAKMAIDIYAGAAQTTAGKESIAALTSEDIDQQLNDYLRPTQEKQASRSKAFYAYMEAIEAGTAGSPPIEGICQNLLNNLKNLAVLAFKHNEVIAKEHMVYAPVPGQQKGCVDLQEATGGKAWAL
;
A
#
# COMPACT_ATOMS: atom_id res chain seq x y z
N MET A 1 -42.58 -36.96 -26.45
CA MET A 1 -42.20 -35.53 -26.21
C MET A 1 -40.76 -35.33 -26.68
N GLN A 2 -40.56 -34.44 -27.64
CA GLN A 2 -39.22 -34.21 -28.18
C GLN A 2 -38.41 -33.32 -27.23
N ARG A 3 -37.23 -33.74 -26.87
CA ARG A 3 -36.33 -33.07 -25.91
C ARG A 3 -36.07 -31.57 -26.31
N ARG A 4 -36.08 -31.28 -27.61
CA ARG A 4 -35.92 -29.91 -28.14
C ARG A 4 -37.09 -29.01 -27.77
N THR A 5 -38.33 -29.52 -27.73
CA THR A 5 -39.52 -28.73 -27.38
C THR A 5 -39.53 -28.41 -25.87
N ALA A 6 -39.08 -29.33 -25.04
CA ALA A 6 -38.94 -29.12 -23.60
C ALA A 6 -37.92 -28.02 -23.29
N LEU A 7 -36.74 -28.03 -23.93
CA LEU A 7 -35.71 -26.99 -23.78
C LEU A 7 -36.16 -25.61 -24.27
N LYS A 8 -36.92 -25.57 -25.38
CA LYS A 8 -37.49 -24.33 -25.90
C LYS A 8 -38.50 -23.71 -24.95
N ASN A 9 -39.35 -24.54 -24.36
CA ASN A 9 -40.38 -24.08 -23.42
C ASN A 9 -39.76 -23.66 -22.06
N ILE A 10 -38.69 -24.29 -21.62
CA ILE A 10 -37.93 -23.89 -20.43
C ILE A 10 -37.24 -22.53 -20.69
N GLY A 11 -36.62 -22.37 -21.85
CA GLY A 11 -35.98 -21.07 -22.22
C GLY A 11 -36.98 -19.92 -22.32
N LEU A 12 -38.20 -20.14 -22.85
CA LEU A 12 -39.25 -19.12 -22.94
C LEU A 12 -39.86 -18.82 -21.55
N SER A 13 -39.98 -19.79 -20.66
CA SER A 13 -40.54 -19.60 -19.33
C SER A 13 -39.55 -18.83 -18.43
N PHE A 14 -38.26 -19.08 -18.58
CA PHE A 14 -37.22 -18.29 -17.87
C PHE A 14 -37.09 -16.87 -18.44
N GLY A 15 -37.21 -16.70 -19.77
CA GLY A 15 -37.15 -15.39 -20.41
C GLY A 15 -38.29 -14.45 -20.01
N ALA A 16 -39.47 -14.99 -19.67
CA ALA A 16 -40.62 -14.18 -19.26
C ALA A 16 -40.59 -13.77 -17.77
N LEU A 17 -39.87 -14.53 -16.93
CA LEU A 17 -39.74 -14.24 -15.49
C LEU A 17 -38.60 -13.26 -15.16
N THR A 18 -37.71 -12.97 -16.13
CA THR A 18 -36.50 -12.15 -15.88
C THR A 18 -36.70 -10.65 -16.06
N LEU A 19 -37.91 -10.18 -16.34
CA LEU A 19 -38.24 -8.75 -16.47
C LEU A 19 -38.84 -8.15 -15.18
N THR A 20 -38.65 -8.80 -14.05
CA THR A 20 -38.99 -8.14 -12.79
C THR A 20 -37.89 -7.11 -12.43
N PRO A 21 -38.25 -5.96 -11.83
CA PRO A 21 -37.29 -4.91 -11.45
C PRO A 21 -36.15 -5.42 -10.54
N THR A 22 -36.33 -6.57 -9.89
CA THR A 22 -35.34 -7.23 -9.03
C THR A 22 -34.14 -7.77 -9.81
N VAL A 23 -34.31 -8.28 -11.03
CA VAL A 23 -33.17 -8.78 -11.85
C VAL A 23 -32.42 -7.62 -12.48
N ALA A 24 -33.12 -6.54 -12.87
CA ALA A 24 -32.48 -5.32 -13.35
C ALA A 24 -31.58 -4.69 -12.24
N SER A 25 -32.02 -4.74 -10.98
CA SER A 25 -31.23 -4.24 -9.86
C SER A 25 -29.99 -5.10 -9.56
N LEU A 26 -30.04 -6.42 -9.80
CA LEU A 26 -28.88 -7.30 -9.64
C LEU A 26 -27.83 -7.09 -10.73
N ILE A 27 -28.25 -6.82 -11.97
CA ILE A 27 -27.33 -6.52 -13.07
C ILE A 27 -26.72 -5.11 -12.88
N GLN A 28 -27.47 -4.17 -12.31
CA GLN A 28 -27.03 -2.84 -12.01
C GLN A 28 -26.04 -2.81 -10.82
N SER A 29 -26.16 -3.76 -9.89
CA SER A 29 -25.19 -3.97 -8.81
C SER A 29 -23.80 -4.41 -9.30
N CYS A 30 -23.71 -5.08 -10.45
CA CYS A 30 -22.44 -5.42 -11.09
C CYS A 30 -21.83 -4.27 -11.90
N GLN A 31 -22.56 -3.17 -12.09
CA GLN A 31 -22.10 -1.97 -12.82
C GLN A 31 -21.89 -0.75 -11.89
N THR A 32 -22.14 -0.88 -10.59
CA THR A 32 -21.72 0.16 -9.66
C THR A 32 -20.19 0.21 -9.69
N ALA A 33 -19.65 1.36 -10.06
CA ALA A 33 -18.25 1.67 -9.80
C ALA A 33 -17.93 1.21 -8.38
N ASP A 34 -16.79 0.54 -8.19
CA ASP A 34 -16.33 0.16 -6.85
C ASP A 34 -16.65 1.31 -5.90
N PRO A 35 -17.37 1.05 -4.79
CA PRO A 35 -17.63 2.10 -3.83
C PRO A 35 -16.28 2.74 -3.49
N ALA A 36 -16.23 4.08 -3.54
CA ALA A 36 -14.99 4.79 -3.29
C ALA A 36 -14.36 4.21 -2.02
N TRP A 37 -13.14 3.69 -2.14
CA TRP A 37 -12.45 3.07 -1.00
C TRP A 37 -12.39 4.05 0.16
N ALA A 38 -12.76 3.60 1.33
CA ALA A 38 -12.60 4.34 2.58
C ALA A 38 -11.59 3.59 3.45
N PRO A 39 -10.60 4.28 4.02
CA PRO A 39 -9.67 3.66 4.94
C PRO A 39 -10.40 3.08 6.14
N SER A 40 -9.95 1.94 6.62
CA SER A 40 -10.50 1.28 7.81
C SER A 40 -9.76 1.67 9.08
N PHE A 41 -8.46 1.85 8.99
CA PHE A 41 -7.58 2.24 10.10
C PHE A 41 -7.17 3.71 10.04
N LEU A 42 -6.70 4.18 8.87
CA LEU A 42 -6.23 5.54 8.67
C LEU A 42 -7.39 6.55 8.62
N SER A 43 -7.14 7.78 9.05
CA SER A 43 -8.03 8.89 8.68
C SER A 43 -7.91 9.19 7.19
N GLN A 44 -8.88 9.90 6.61
CA GLN A 44 -8.83 10.34 5.21
C GLN A 44 -7.57 11.19 4.92
N GLU A 45 -7.18 12.08 5.84
CA GLU A 45 -5.99 12.90 5.69
C GLU A 45 -4.71 12.08 5.81
N SER A 46 -4.63 11.17 6.78
CA SER A 46 -3.50 10.26 6.94
C SER A 46 -3.34 9.36 5.72
N ALA A 47 -4.43 8.82 5.20
CA ALA A 47 -4.43 8.01 3.99
C ALA A 47 -3.90 8.81 2.78
N LEU A 48 -4.36 10.05 2.60
CA LEU A 48 -3.87 10.93 1.54
C LEU A 48 -2.37 11.22 1.66
N LEU A 49 -1.86 11.48 2.89
CA LEU A 49 -0.43 11.69 3.12
C LEU A 49 0.39 10.45 2.77
N ILE A 50 -0.03 9.30 3.27
CA ILE A 50 0.66 8.03 3.02
C ILE A 50 0.61 7.68 1.53
N GLU A 51 -0.54 7.84 0.87
CA GLU A 51 -0.68 7.62 -0.57
C GLU A 51 0.29 8.50 -1.37
N LYS A 52 0.31 9.81 -1.13
CA LYS A 52 1.28 10.73 -1.77
C LYS A 52 2.73 10.29 -1.50
N THR A 53 3.02 9.85 -0.28
CA THR A 53 4.37 9.44 0.11
C THR A 53 4.81 8.17 -0.62
N ILE A 54 3.97 7.15 -0.69
CA ILE A 54 4.31 5.91 -1.40
C ILE A 54 4.31 6.09 -2.92
N ASP A 55 3.53 7.03 -3.46
CA ASP A 55 3.54 7.36 -4.89
C ASP A 55 4.87 7.99 -5.33
N VAL A 56 5.45 8.85 -4.49
CA VAL A 56 6.81 9.39 -4.73
C VAL A 56 7.88 8.30 -4.59
N MET A 57 7.69 7.32 -3.68
CA MET A 57 8.62 6.19 -3.53
C MET A 57 8.58 5.21 -4.71
N LEU A 58 7.38 4.98 -5.26
CA LEU A 58 7.09 3.98 -6.29
C LEU A 58 6.23 4.62 -7.40
N PRO A 59 6.83 5.55 -8.18
CA PRO A 59 6.09 6.27 -9.20
C PRO A 59 5.75 5.39 -10.41
N THR A 60 4.66 5.73 -11.10
CA THR A 60 4.34 5.15 -12.40
C THR A 60 5.40 5.49 -13.43
N THR A 61 5.81 4.52 -14.21
CA THR A 61 6.72 4.68 -15.31
C THR A 61 6.12 4.13 -16.61
N ALA A 62 6.77 4.38 -17.77
CA ALA A 62 6.27 3.88 -19.05
C ALA A 62 6.10 2.34 -19.09
N ASN A 63 6.86 1.61 -18.29
CA ASN A 63 6.91 0.14 -18.35
C ASN A 63 6.50 -0.54 -17.02
N MET A 64 6.15 0.23 -15.99
CA MET A 64 5.85 -0.31 -14.66
C MET A 64 4.78 0.55 -13.99
N PRO A 65 3.67 -0.04 -13.52
CA PRO A 65 2.66 0.67 -12.74
C PRO A 65 3.24 1.12 -11.39
N GLY A 66 2.79 2.27 -10.91
CA GLY A 66 3.20 2.85 -9.63
C GLY A 66 2.29 2.46 -8.46
N ALA A 67 2.56 3.06 -7.30
CA ALA A 67 1.82 2.77 -6.08
C ALA A 67 0.32 3.10 -6.20
N THR A 68 -0.02 4.22 -6.82
CA THR A 68 -1.40 4.64 -7.05
C THR A 68 -2.14 3.72 -8.02
N ASP A 69 -1.51 3.31 -9.14
CA ASP A 69 -2.10 2.38 -10.11
C ASP A 69 -2.43 1.03 -9.47
N LEU A 70 -1.59 0.58 -8.55
CA LEU A 70 -1.71 -0.69 -7.85
C LEU A 70 -2.53 -0.59 -6.56
N ASN A 71 -3.03 0.60 -6.20
CA ASN A 71 -3.79 0.86 -4.97
C ASN A 71 -3.06 0.37 -3.70
N LEU A 72 -1.73 0.56 -3.62
CA LEU A 72 -0.93 0.04 -2.52
C LEU A 72 -1.33 0.60 -1.15
N ILE A 73 -1.95 1.78 -1.11
CA ILE A 73 -2.48 2.37 0.13
C ILE A 73 -3.50 1.45 0.83
N ARG A 74 -4.30 0.70 0.08
CA ARG A 74 -5.26 -0.26 0.65
C ARG A 74 -4.56 -1.38 1.41
N PHE A 75 -3.43 -1.85 0.86
CA PHE A 75 -2.62 -2.86 1.55
C PHE A 75 -2.00 -2.29 2.83
N VAL A 76 -1.44 -1.07 2.77
CA VAL A 76 -0.84 -0.41 3.94
C VAL A 76 -1.85 -0.24 5.06
N ASP A 77 -3.04 0.27 4.76
CA ASP A 77 -4.13 0.47 5.72
C ASP A 77 -4.56 -0.85 6.36
N SER A 78 -4.86 -1.86 5.53
CA SER A 78 -5.27 -3.19 6.01
C SER A 78 -4.18 -3.92 6.78
N TYR A 79 -2.90 -3.74 6.42
CA TYR A 79 -1.78 -4.35 7.13
C TYR A 79 -1.69 -3.80 8.55
N ILE A 80 -1.74 -2.48 8.71
CA ILE A 80 -1.68 -1.85 10.04
C ILE A 80 -2.90 -2.27 10.87
N GLU A 81 -4.09 -2.31 10.28
CA GLU A 81 -5.31 -2.70 10.99
C GLU A 81 -5.28 -4.14 11.49
N ASN A 82 -4.84 -5.09 10.65
CA ASN A 82 -5.04 -6.52 10.91
C ASN A 82 -3.79 -7.24 11.44
N ILE A 83 -2.60 -6.69 11.23
CA ILE A 83 -1.34 -7.33 11.58
C ILE A 83 -0.67 -6.67 12.77
N SER A 84 -0.75 -5.33 12.89
CA SER A 84 -0.12 -4.62 14.00
C SER A 84 -0.88 -4.79 15.31
N SER A 85 -0.16 -4.87 16.43
CA SER A 85 -0.75 -4.84 17.77
C SER A 85 -1.43 -3.50 18.04
N LYS A 86 -2.23 -3.40 19.08
CA LYS A 86 -2.92 -2.16 19.45
C LYS A 86 -1.94 -1.04 19.79
N GLU A 87 -0.86 -1.38 20.48
CA GLU A 87 0.21 -0.46 20.85
C GLU A 87 0.94 0.06 19.60
N GLU A 88 1.23 -0.82 18.64
CA GLU A 88 1.82 -0.43 17.35
C GLU A 88 0.87 0.44 16.53
N GLN A 89 -0.43 0.16 16.55
CA GLN A 89 -1.45 0.97 15.88
C GLN A 89 -1.53 2.40 16.46
N GLU A 90 -1.51 2.53 17.79
CA GLU A 90 -1.51 3.83 18.45
C GLU A 90 -0.22 4.61 18.15
N PHE A 91 0.92 3.92 18.21
CA PHE A 91 2.20 4.50 17.81
C PHE A 91 2.22 4.94 16.34
N ALA A 92 1.67 4.13 15.43
CA ALA A 92 1.59 4.46 14.02
C ALA A 92 0.75 5.73 13.77
N LYS A 93 -0.39 5.89 14.44
CA LYS A 93 -1.20 7.12 14.35
C LYS A 93 -0.40 8.33 14.79
N MET A 94 0.22 8.26 15.98
CA MET A 94 1.07 9.34 16.49
C MET A 94 2.21 9.68 15.53
N ALA A 95 2.90 8.67 15.00
CA ALA A 95 4.01 8.88 14.08
C ALA A 95 3.58 9.53 12.77
N ILE A 96 2.41 9.15 12.22
CA ILE A 96 1.84 9.74 11.01
C ILE A 96 1.47 11.20 11.26
N ASP A 97 0.86 11.53 12.39
CA ASP A 97 0.51 12.91 12.76
C ASP A 97 1.76 13.79 12.91
N ILE A 98 2.83 13.25 13.53
CA ILE A 98 4.12 13.93 13.64
C ILE A 98 4.74 14.17 12.26
N TYR A 99 4.70 13.18 11.37
CA TYR A 99 5.19 13.32 10.01
C TYR A 99 4.37 14.34 9.22
N ALA A 100 3.05 14.35 9.35
CA ALA A 100 2.17 15.34 8.73
C ALA A 100 2.57 16.76 9.12
N GLY A 101 2.71 17.02 10.43
CA GLY A 101 3.14 18.32 10.94
C GLY A 101 4.54 18.73 10.48
N ALA A 102 5.48 17.78 10.46
CA ALA A 102 6.85 18.02 9.97
C ALA A 102 6.87 18.37 8.47
N ALA A 103 6.14 17.62 7.66
CA ALA A 103 6.03 17.85 6.21
C ALA A 103 5.39 19.19 5.89
N GLN A 104 4.28 19.54 6.55
CA GLN A 104 3.61 20.84 6.39
C GLN A 104 4.51 22.00 6.81
N THR A 105 5.17 21.88 7.96
CA THR A 105 6.08 22.92 8.47
C THR A 105 7.24 23.15 7.53
N THR A 106 7.89 22.09 7.05
CA THR A 106 9.04 22.20 6.14
C THR A 106 8.64 22.78 4.79
N ALA A 107 7.49 22.38 4.26
CA ALA A 107 6.97 22.87 2.99
C ALA A 107 6.31 24.26 3.09
N GLY A 108 6.04 24.76 4.30
CA GLY A 108 5.27 26.00 4.51
C GLY A 108 3.83 25.89 4.03
N LYS A 109 3.20 24.70 4.16
CA LYS A 109 1.84 24.40 3.70
C LYS A 109 0.89 24.25 4.89
N GLU A 110 -0.35 24.70 4.72
CA GLU A 110 -1.37 24.64 5.77
C GLU A 110 -2.16 23.33 5.78
N SER A 111 -2.08 22.51 4.71
CA SER A 111 -2.82 21.26 4.60
C SER A 111 -2.04 20.18 3.87
N ILE A 112 -2.33 18.92 4.18
CA ILE A 112 -1.76 17.74 3.48
C ILE A 112 -2.12 17.76 1.99
N ALA A 113 -3.32 18.21 1.65
CA ALA A 113 -3.76 18.31 0.25
C ALA A 113 -2.87 19.26 -0.58
N ALA A 114 -2.32 20.30 0.05
CA ALA A 114 -1.45 21.28 -0.60
C ALA A 114 0.00 20.83 -0.79
N LEU A 115 0.43 19.72 -0.13
CA LEU A 115 1.76 19.15 -0.32
C LEU A 115 1.92 18.64 -1.75
N THR A 116 3.00 19.02 -2.41
CA THR A 116 3.35 18.54 -3.75
C THR A 116 4.25 17.30 -3.68
N SER A 117 4.47 16.63 -4.82
CA SER A 117 5.40 15.51 -4.90
C SER A 117 6.84 15.95 -4.58
N GLU A 118 7.22 17.17 -4.93
CA GLU A 118 8.53 17.74 -4.63
C GLU A 118 8.70 17.98 -3.13
N ASP A 119 7.66 18.47 -2.43
CA ASP A 119 7.68 18.64 -0.98
C ASP A 119 7.91 17.29 -0.28
N ILE A 120 7.22 16.23 -0.75
CA ILE A 120 7.37 14.87 -0.23
C ILE A 120 8.76 14.31 -0.58
N ASP A 121 9.26 14.48 -1.81
CA ASP A 121 10.59 14.01 -2.21
C ASP A 121 11.69 14.64 -1.36
N GLN A 122 11.56 15.90 -1.02
CA GLN A 122 12.48 16.57 -0.10
C GLN A 122 12.50 15.92 1.28
N GLN A 123 11.32 15.55 1.84
CA GLN A 123 11.22 14.82 3.10
C GLN A 123 11.87 13.43 2.99
N LEU A 124 11.59 12.70 1.91
CA LEU A 124 12.17 11.39 1.68
C LEU A 124 13.69 11.44 1.55
N ASN A 125 14.22 12.44 0.87
CA ASN A 125 15.67 12.63 0.75
C ASN A 125 16.33 12.90 2.11
N ASP A 126 15.74 13.73 2.98
CA ASP A 126 16.31 14.00 4.30
C ASP A 126 16.22 12.78 5.24
N TYR A 127 15.12 12.03 5.22
CA TYR A 127 14.90 10.94 6.17
C TYR A 127 15.40 9.58 5.69
N LEU A 128 15.39 9.29 4.38
CA LEU A 128 15.82 7.99 3.83
C LEU A 128 17.26 8.00 3.30
N ARG A 129 17.84 9.18 3.08
CA ARG A 129 19.23 9.36 2.63
C ARG A 129 20.04 10.28 3.55
N PRO A 130 19.91 10.16 4.88
CA PRO A 130 20.65 11.00 5.79
C PRO A 130 22.15 10.68 5.74
N THR A 131 22.99 11.60 6.21
CA THR A 131 24.38 11.28 6.53
C THR A 131 24.42 10.26 7.65
N GLN A 132 25.51 9.49 7.73
CA GLN A 132 25.68 8.48 8.78
C GLN A 132 25.53 9.07 10.20
N GLU A 133 26.03 10.29 10.41
CA GLU A 133 25.91 11.00 11.69
C GLU A 133 24.46 11.34 12.04
N LYS A 134 23.70 11.91 11.08
CA LYS A 134 22.26 12.19 11.27
C LYS A 134 21.47 10.92 11.54
N GLN A 135 21.75 9.86 10.77
CA GLN A 135 21.08 8.57 10.95
C GLN A 135 21.32 8.01 12.37
N ALA A 136 22.58 7.99 12.83
CA ALA A 136 22.93 7.50 14.15
C ALA A 136 22.29 8.33 15.28
N SER A 137 22.32 9.67 15.15
CA SER A 137 21.69 10.57 16.12
C SER A 137 20.17 10.36 16.21
N ARG A 138 19.47 10.32 15.07
CA ARG A 138 18.03 10.09 14.98
C ARG A 138 17.62 8.73 15.53
N SER A 139 18.36 7.68 15.17
CA SER A 139 18.12 6.32 15.69
C SER A 139 18.33 6.26 17.20
N LYS A 140 19.38 6.88 17.72
CA LYS A 140 19.62 6.93 19.17
C LYS A 140 18.48 7.64 19.91
N ALA A 141 18.04 8.78 19.41
CA ALA A 141 16.91 9.51 20.00
C ALA A 141 15.61 8.70 19.97
N PHE A 142 15.36 8.02 18.85
CA PHE A 142 14.20 7.15 18.69
C PHE A 142 14.19 5.99 19.72
N TYR A 143 15.27 5.24 19.81
CA TYR A 143 15.34 4.11 20.74
C TYR A 143 15.28 4.55 22.20
N ALA A 144 15.93 5.65 22.57
CA ALA A 144 15.83 6.21 23.91
C ALA A 144 14.38 6.62 24.26
N TYR A 145 13.64 7.13 23.28
CA TYR A 145 12.23 7.45 23.45
C TYR A 145 11.35 6.20 23.62
N MET A 146 11.62 5.14 22.86
CA MET A 146 10.89 3.87 22.99
C MET A 146 11.14 3.23 24.37
N GLU A 147 12.38 3.22 24.87
CA GLU A 147 12.70 2.77 26.23
C GLU A 147 11.98 3.61 27.30
N ALA A 148 11.88 4.93 27.09
CA ALA A 148 11.16 5.81 28.01
C ALA A 148 9.63 5.58 27.99
N ILE A 149 9.04 5.22 26.83
CA ILE A 149 7.64 4.80 26.74
C ILE A 149 7.40 3.54 27.57
N GLU A 150 8.24 2.51 27.41
CA GLU A 150 8.13 1.27 28.17
C GLU A 150 8.29 1.49 29.69
N ALA A 151 9.15 2.42 30.08
CA ALA A 151 9.35 2.80 31.47
C ALA A 151 8.26 3.75 32.03
N GLY A 152 7.32 4.22 31.23
CA GLY A 152 6.31 5.20 31.61
C GLY A 152 6.86 6.60 31.93
N THR A 153 8.05 6.93 31.42
CA THR A 153 8.77 8.19 31.69
C THR A 153 8.97 9.03 30.42
N ALA A 154 8.28 8.69 29.33
CA ALA A 154 8.45 9.35 28.06
C ALA A 154 8.13 10.86 28.13
N GLY A 155 9.05 11.66 27.61
CA GLY A 155 8.88 13.11 27.44
C GLY A 155 8.35 13.44 26.02
N SER A 156 8.78 14.59 25.50
CA SER A 156 8.40 14.99 24.14
C SER A 156 8.99 14.04 23.09
N PRO A 157 8.22 13.63 22.06
CA PRO A 157 8.69 12.73 21.04
C PRO A 157 9.79 13.36 20.17
N PRO A 158 10.86 12.60 19.82
CA PRO A 158 11.92 13.08 18.94
C PRO A 158 11.44 13.06 17.47
N ILE A 159 10.91 14.18 17.01
CA ILE A 159 10.24 14.32 15.70
C ILE A 159 11.06 13.68 14.58
N GLU A 160 12.33 14.06 14.42
CA GLU A 160 13.18 13.55 13.34
C GLU A 160 13.43 12.03 13.43
N GLY A 161 13.59 11.50 14.64
CA GLY A 161 13.79 10.06 14.87
C GLY A 161 12.53 9.27 14.52
N ILE A 162 11.35 9.79 14.89
CA ILE A 162 10.05 9.17 14.58
C ILE A 162 9.77 9.23 13.09
N CYS A 163 9.96 10.37 12.43
CA CYS A 163 9.77 10.48 10.98
C CYS A 163 10.71 9.55 10.21
N GLN A 164 11.98 9.46 10.59
CA GLN A 164 12.93 8.54 9.95
C GLN A 164 12.50 7.08 10.13
N ASN A 165 12.06 6.68 11.32
CA ASN A 165 11.59 5.31 11.58
C ASN A 165 10.31 5.02 10.78
N LEU A 166 9.30 5.90 10.85
CA LEU A 166 8.05 5.76 10.09
C LEU A 166 8.31 5.58 8.59
N LEU A 167 9.11 6.48 7.99
CA LEU A 167 9.36 6.44 6.54
C LEU A 167 10.19 5.22 6.11
N ASN A 168 11.11 4.71 6.94
CA ASN A 168 11.78 3.45 6.67
C ASN A 168 10.82 2.26 6.72
N ASN A 169 9.94 2.20 7.71
CA ASN A 169 8.92 1.15 7.82
C ASN A 169 7.92 1.23 6.67
N LEU A 170 7.45 2.42 6.35
CA LEU A 170 6.55 2.64 5.21
C LEU A 170 7.18 2.22 3.89
N LYS A 171 8.45 2.57 3.65
CA LYS A 171 9.19 2.12 2.47
C LYS A 171 9.23 0.58 2.37
N ASN A 172 9.56 -0.08 3.49
CA ASN A 172 9.63 -1.54 3.51
C ASN A 172 8.26 -2.17 3.23
N LEU A 173 7.21 -1.62 3.83
CA LEU A 173 5.83 -2.08 3.64
C LEU A 173 5.33 -1.82 2.21
N ALA A 174 5.63 -0.65 1.64
CA ALA A 174 5.28 -0.32 0.26
C ALA A 174 5.99 -1.24 -0.75
N VAL A 175 7.29 -1.51 -0.55
CA VAL A 175 8.05 -2.46 -1.39
C VAL A 175 7.52 -3.88 -1.24
N LEU A 176 7.13 -4.30 -0.04
CA LEU A 176 6.49 -5.59 0.20
C LEU A 176 5.18 -5.69 -0.59
N ALA A 177 4.29 -4.70 -0.42
CA ALA A 177 3.02 -4.62 -1.13
C ALA A 177 3.21 -4.66 -2.65
N PHE A 178 4.18 -3.89 -3.16
CA PHE A 178 4.52 -3.83 -4.58
C PHE A 178 4.95 -5.19 -5.11
N LYS A 179 5.90 -5.85 -4.47
CA LYS A 179 6.43 -7.15 -4.92
C LYS A 179 5.39 -8.27 -4.88
N HIS A 180 4.46 -8.22 -3.94
CA HIS A 180 3.39 -9.21 -3.79
C HIS A 180 2.11 -8.83 -4.56
N ASN A 181 2.08 -7.69 -5.24
CA ASN A 181 0.96 -7.33 -6.09
C ASN A 181 0.88 -8.30 -7.29
N GLU A 182 -0.33 -8.77 -7.61
CA GLU A 182 -0.56 -9.75 -8.65
C GLU A 182 -0.02 -9.32 -10.02
N VAL A 183 -0.24 -8.04 -10.39
CA VAL A 183 0.24 -7.49 -11.67
C VAL A 183 1.76 -7.51 -11.73
N ILE A 184 2.43 -7.05 -10.66
CA ILE A 184 3.89 -7.04 -10.59
C ILE A 184 4.45 -8.45 -10.63
N ALA A 185 3.89 -9.36 -9.80
CA ALA A 185 4.37 -10.73 -9.71
C ALA A 185 4.23 -11.49 -11.04
N LYS A 186 3.09 -11.33 -11.75
CA LYS A 186 2.82 -12.09 -12.98
C LYS A 186 3.38 -11.47 -14.25
N GLU A 187 3.40 -10.14 -14.34
CA GLU A 187 3.74 -9.45 -15.59
C GLU A 187 5.18 -8.91 -15.62
N HIS A 188 5.69 -8.49 -14.46
CA HIS A 188 6.99 -7.83 -14.36
C HIS A 188 8.09 -8.69 -13.72
N MET A 189 7.73 -9.71 -12.93
CA MET A 189 8.66 -10.66 -12.34
C MET A 189 8.56 -12.02 -13.04
N VAL A 190 9.39 -12.97 -12.66
CA VAL A 190 9.30 -14.36 -13.15
C VAL A 190 8.38 -15.13 -12.22
N TYR A 191 7.17 -15.41 -12.69
CA TYR A 191 6.18 -16.17 -11.94
C TYR A 191 6.21 -17.64 -12.34
N ALA A 192 6.72 -18.50 -11.47
CA ALA A 192 6.80 -19.93 -11.69
C ALA A 192 6.35 -20.67 -10.41
N PRO A 193 5.02 -20.80 -10.18
CA PRO A 193 4.47 -21.42 -8.95
C PRO A 193 4.87 -22.88 -8.78
N VAL A 194 5.16 -23.57 -9.89
CA VAL A 194 5.69 -24.94 -9.88
C VAL A 194 6.92 -24.99 -10.79
N PRO A 195 8.11 -24.65 -10.29
CA PRO A 195 9.32 -24.52 -11.11
C PRO A 195 9.84 -25.85 -11.68
N GLY A 196 9.23 -26.97 -11.33
CA GLY A 196 9.60 -28.31 -11.82
C GLY A 196 10.86 -28.82 -11.14
N GLN A 197 11.99 -28.79 -11.83
CA GLN A 197 13.24 -29.36 -11.36
C GLN A 197 14.06 -28.34 -10.58
N GLN A 198 14.52 -28.68 -9.37
CA GLN A 198 15.49 -27.86 -8.64
C GLN A 198 16.86 -27.94 -9.31
N LYS A 199 17.44 -26.79 -9.66
CA LYS A 199 18.80 -26.66 -10.16
C LYS A 199 19.59 -25.78 -9.21
N GLY A 200 20.73 -26.28 -8.73
CA GLY A 200 21.52 -25.58 -7.70
C GLY A 200 22.20 -24.31 -8.19
N CYS A 201 22.65 -24.29 -9.46
CA CYS A 201 23.24 -23.11 -10.09
C CYS A 201 22.70 -22.99 -11.51
N VAL A 202 22.21 -21.80 -11.85
CA VAL A 202 21.69 -21.48 -13.19
C VAL A 202 22.20 -20.10 -13.59
N ASP A 203 22.39 -19.90 -14.90
CA ASP A 203 22.64 -18.55 -15.43
C ASP A 203 21.40 -17.68 -15.24
N LEU A 204 21.59 -16.46 -14.74
CA LEU A 204 20.49 -15.55 -14.43
C LEU A 204 19.72 -15.14 -15.68
N GLN A 205 20.44 -14.85 -16.76
CA GLN A 205 19.80 -14.41 -18.02
C GLN A 205 19.03 -15.56 -18.67
N GLU A 206 19.59 -16.77 -18.67
CA GLU A 206 18.93 -17.95 -19.20
C GLU A 206 17.69 -18.33 -18.39
N ALA A 207 17.78 -18.27 -17.04
CA ALA A 207 16.69 -18.69 -16.16
C ALA A 207 15.54 -17.67 -16.04
N THR A 208 15.86 -16.37 -16.05
CA THR A 208 14.88 -15.32 -15.70
C THR A 208 14.87 -14.12 -16.64
N GLY A 209 15.78 -14.08 -17.63
CA GLY A 209 15.99 -12.87 -18.44
C GLY A 209 16.46 -11.67 -17.62
N GLY A 210 17.13 -11.91 -16.47
CA GLY A 210 17.59 -10.88 -15.55
C GLY A 210 16.52 -10.34 -14.60
N LYS A 211 15.29 -10.88 -14.64
CA LYS A 211 14.19 -10.47 -13.76
C LYS A 211 14.29 -11.17 -12.41
N ALA A 212 13.73 -10.52 -11.37
CA ALA A 212 13.55 -11.15 -10.05
C ALA A 212 12.45 -12.22 -10.11
N TRP A 213 12.57 -13.23 -9.25
CA TRP A 213 11.51 -14.21 -9.04
C TRP A 213 10.34 -13.59 -8.27
N ALA A 214 9.10 -13.90 -8.68
CA ALA A 214 7.93 -13.71 -7.86
C ALA A 214 7.87 -14.85 -6.83
N LEU A 215 7.58 -14.50 -5.59
CA LEU A 215 7.42 -15.45 -4.49
C LEU A 215 5.99 -15.97 -4.44
#